data_c266bfd54a138a18b452f5b359f73c1a
#
_entry.id   c266bfd54a138a18b452f5b359f73c1a
#
_cell.length_a   1.000
_cell.length_b   1.000
_cell.length_c   1.000
_cell.angle_alpha   90.00
_cell.angle_beta   90.00
_cell.angle_gamma   90.00
#
_symmetry.space_group_name_H-M   'P 1'
#
loop_
_entity.id
_entity.type
_entity.pdbx_description
1 polymer ?
#
loop_
_entity_poly.entity_id
_entity_poly.type
_entity_poly.pdbx_seq_one_letter_code
_entity_poly.pdbx_strand_id
1 'polypeptide(L)'
;MTLQELRYLVALADHSHFGRAAQACHISQPTLSTQIRKLEEQLGVTLFERTNKSVHVTAAGREIVARARRILADTDAILDAGQRQSAPLAGHFRLGVIPTLGPYMLPWLVPALRREYPLLRLTVQEEVTSRLLESLTSHRLDAALVALPVSQAGLDSMALFDEPFWLAMPRGDKMAKGKAVTEEELHGQHLLLLTEGHCLRDQALAICGSLDAENAAEGDFRATSLETIRQMVATGMGRTLLPAMALGQPKDSAIVLRPLAGGLGRRIGLVWRHSYPGAGEIGLLAKLIASHLPRGVHRV
;
A
#
# COMPACT_ATOMS: atom_id res chain seq x y z
N MET A 1 -33.23 -9.08 -3.18
CA MET A 1 -31.74 -8.94 -3.08
C MET A 1 -31.32 -9.16 -1.64
N THR A 2 -30.32 -10.03 -1.40
CA THR A 2 -29.81 -10.43 -0.08
C THR A 2 -28.33 -10.04 0.06
N LEU A 3 -27.81 -9.97 1.30
CA LEU A 3 -26.38 -9.74 1.55
C LEU A 3 -25.51 -10.84 0.92
N GLN A 4 -26.02 -12.06 0.83
CA GLN A 4 -25.30 -13.17 0.23
C GLN A 4 -25.13 -12.97 -1.30
N GLU A 5 -26.16 -12.48 -1.98
CA GLU A 5 -26.08 -12.13 -3.40
C GLU A 5 -25.11 -10.98 -3.65
N LEU A 6 -25.02 -9.99 -2.74
CA LEU A 6 -24.01 -8.93 -2.80
C LEU A 6 -22.59 -9.47 -2.60
N ARG A 7 -22.38 -10.45 -1.70
CA ARG A 7 -21.09 -11.13 -1.55
C ARG A 7 -20.67 -11.86 -2.82
N TYR A 8 -21.61 -12.55 -3.48
CA TYR A 8 -21.34 -13.22 -4.75
C TYR A 8 -20.95 -12.23 -5.86
N LEU A 9 -21.66 -11.12 -5.94
CA LEU A 9 -21.37 -10.03 -6.88
C LEU A 9 -19.96 -9.48 -6.69
N VAL A 10 -19.60 -9.15 -5.45
CA VAL A 10 -18.29 -8.58 -5.11
C VAL A 10 -17.18 -9.61 -5.37
N ALA A 11 -17.36 -10.87 -4.97
CA ALA A 11 -16.38 -11.93 -5.21
C ALA A 11 -16.11 -12.13 -6.71
N LEU A 12 -17.15 -12.10 -7.55
CA LEU A 12 -16.96 -12.23 -9.01
C LEU A 12 -16.21 -11.02 -9.59
N ALA A 13 -16.49 -9.82 -9.10
CA ALA A 13 -15.78 -8.60 -9.50
C ALA A 13 -14.29 -8.64 -9.11
N ASP A 14 -13.97 -9.15 -7.92
CA ASP A 14 -12.60 -9.22 -7.41
C ASP A 14 -11.75 -10.29 -8.12
N HIS A 15 -12.35 -11.45 -8.39
CA HIS A 15 -11.63 -12.56 -8.98
C HIS A 15 -11.64 -12.57 -10.52
N SER A 16 -12.55 -11.83 -11.16
CA SER A 16 -12.75 -11.79 -12.62
C SER A 16 -12.82 -13.19 -13.26
N HIS A 17 -13.29 -14.19 -12.48
CA HIS A 17 -13.36 -15.60 -12.90
C HIS A 17 -14.38 -16.35 -12.03
N PHE A 18 -15.40 -16.94 -12.66
CA PHE A 18 -16.49 -17.64 -11.96
C PHE A 18 -16.01 -18.75 -11.02
N GLY A 19 -15.07 -19.59 -11.48
CA GLY A 19 -14.55 -20.71 -10.67
C GLY A 19 -13.84 -20.23 -9.40
N ARG A 20 -12.96 -19.23 -9.51
CA ARG A 20 -12.26 -18.63 -8.35
C ARG A 20 -13.22 -17.92 -7.40
N ALA A 21 -14.18 -17.17 -7.93
CA ALA A 21 -15.19 -16.50 -7.13
C ALA A 21 -16.10 -17.50 -6.41
N ALA A 22 -16.51 -18.58 -7.06
CA ALA A 22 -17.31 -19.64 -6.45
C ALA A 22 -16.56 -20.33 -5.32
N GLN A 23 -15.29 -20.65 -5.51
CA GLN A 23 -14.42 -21.20 -4.48
C GLN A 23 -14.29 -20.25 -3.27
N ALA A 24 -14.08 -18.97 -3.51
CA ALA A 24 -14.01 -17.94 -2.44
C ALA A 24 -15.33 -17.82 -1.66
N CYS A 25 -16.47 -18.10 -2.32
CA CYS A 25 -17.80 -18.09 -1.68
C CYS A 25 -18.23 -19.46 -1.14
N HIS A 26 -17.38 -20.49 -1.23
CA HIS A 26 -17.68 -21.86 -0.80
C HIS A 26 -18.95 -22.47 -1.44
N ILE A 27 -19.15 -22.20 -2.74
CA ILE A 27 -20.27 -22.73 -3.53
C ILE A 27 -19.79 -23.30 -4.87
N SER A 28 -20.69 -23.99 -5.61
CA SER A 28 -20.39 -24.45 -6.96
C SER A 28 -20.42 -23.30 -7.96
N GLN A 29 -19.62 -23.40 -9.03
CA GLN A 29 -19.63 -22.40 -10.13
C GLN A 29 -21.01 -22.27 -10.80
N PRO A 30 -21.77 -23.35 -11.08
CA PRO A 30 -23.14 -23.24 -11.61
C PRO A 30 -24.07 -22.45 -10.68
N THR A 31 -23.96 -22.66 -9.36
CA THR A 31 -24.73 -21.92 -8.35
C THR A 31 -24.43 -20.42 -8.41
N LEU A 32 -23.13 -20.06 -8.40
CA LEU A 32 -22.73 -18.66 -8.52
C LEU A 32 -23.26 -18.03 -9.82
N SER A 33 -23.11 -18.72 -10.95
CA SER A 33 -23.57 -18.21 -12.25
C SER A 33 -25.08 -17.97 -12.28
N THR A 34 -25.87 -18.87 -11.66
CA THR A 34 -27.32 -18.72 -11.56
C THR A 34 -27.71 -17.55 -10.66
N GLN A 35 -27.02 -17.38 -9.51
CA GLN A 35 -27.31 -16.27 -8.60
C GLN A 35 -26.97 -14.90 -9.22
N ILE A 36 -25.84 -14.80 -9.93
CA ILE A 36 -25.47 -13.57 -10.63
C ILE A 36 -26.50 -13.24 -11.71
N ARG A 37 -26.95 -14.24 -12.49
CA ARG A 37 -27.99 -14.03 -13.53
C ARG A 37 -29.29 -13.53 -12.93
N LYS A 38 -29.76 -14.14 -11.84
CA LYS A 38 -30.96 -13.68 -11.11
C LYS A 38 -30.82 -12.26 -10.63
N LEU A 39 -29.62 -11.87 -10.15
CA LEU A 39 -29.37 -10.51 -9.71
C LEU A 39 -29.40 -9.53 -10.88
N GLU A 40 -28.82 -9.87 -12.02
CA GLU A 40 -28.89 -9.10 -13.28
C GLU A 40 -30.34 -8.92 -13.75
N GLU A 41 -31.13 -10.00 -13.74
CA GLU A 41 -32.55 -9.97 -14.08
C GLU A 41 -33.36 -9.08 -13.11
N GLN A 42 -33.13 -9.19 -11.79
CA GLN A 42 -33.78 -8.37 -10.78
C GLN A 42 -33.44 -6.88 -10.92
N LEU A 43 -32.23 -6.55 -11.30
CA LEU A 43 -31.77 -5.18 -11.48
C LEU A 43 -32.07 -4.61 -12.87
N GLY A 44 -32.41 -5.47 -13.84
CA GLY A 44 -32.67 -5.09 -15.22
C GLY A 44 -31.43 -4.61 -15.98
N VAL A 45 -30.22 -4.97 -15.51
CA VAL A 45 -28.96 -4.53 -16.12
C VAL A 45 -27.93 -5.67 -16.14
N THR A 46 -27.09 -5.71 -17.17
CA THR A 46 -25.95 -6.63 -17.25
C THR A 46 -24.81 -6.08 -16.43
N LEU A 47 -24.36 -6.84 -15.44
CA LEU A 47 -23.28 -6.45 -14.53
C LEU A 47 -21.91 -6.93 -15.02
N PHE A 48 -21.88 -8.04 -15.76
CA PHE A 48 -20.67 -8.67 -16.25
C PHE A 48 -20.73 -9.01 -17.72
N GLU A 49 -19.74 -8.58 -18.47
CA GLU A 49 -19.47 -9.10 -19.83
C GLU A 49 -18.70 -10.41 -19.70
N ARG A 50 -19.21 -11.46 -20.39
CA ARG A 50 -18.67 -12.81 -20.33
C ARG A 50 -18.08 -13.15 -21.68
N THR A 51 -16.80 -13.46 -21.70
CA THR A 51 -16.14 -14.08 -22.85
C THR A 51 -15.71 -15.50 -22.46
N ASN A 52 -15.33 -16.31 -23.43
CA ASN A 52 -14.85 -17.68 -23.18
C ASN A 52 -13.58 -17.73 -22.29
N LYS A 53 -12.88 -16.60 -22.11
CA LYS A 53 -11.59 -16.53 -21.40
C LYS A 53 -11.56 -15.55 -20.22
N SER A 54 -12.53 -14.64 -20.13
CA SER A 54 -12.49 -13.56 -19.12
C SER A 54 -13.90 -13.08 -18.74
N VAL A 55 -13.98 -12.50 -17.55
CA VAL A 55 -15.16 -11.82 -17.02
C VAL A 55 -14.77 -10.38 -16.73
N HIS A 56 -15.48 -9.43 -17.32
CA HIS A 56 -15.24 -8.00 -17.14
C HIS A 56 -16.46 -7.34 -16.53
N VAL A 57 -16.25 -6.43 -15.59
CA VAL A 57 -17.32 -5.67 -14.95
C VAL A 57 -17.76 -4.54 -15.92
N THR A 58 -19.05 -4.44 -16.24
CA THR A 58 -19.61 -3.37 -17.08
C THR A 58 -19.55 -2.00 -16.39
N ALA A 59 -19.86 -0.92 -17.09
CA ALA A 59 -19.98 0.41 -16.48
C ALA A 59 -21.05 0.44 -15.37
N ALA A 60 -22.25 -0.10 -15.63
CA ALA A 60 -23.30 -0.26 -14.62
C ALA A 60 -22.88 -1.19 -13.49
N GLY A 61 -22.18 -2.29 -13.82
CA GLY A 61 -21.63 -3.23 -12.84
C GLY A 61 -20.66 -2.57 -11.87
N ARG A 62 -19.78 -1.68 -12.33
CA ARG A 62 -18.83 -0.96 -11.44
C ARG A 62 -19.56 -0.13 -10.39
N GLU A 63 -20.58 0.59 -10.74
CA GLU A 63 -21.37 1.38 -9.80
C GLU A 63 -22.06 0.47 -8.76
N ILE A 64 -22.72 -0.59 -9.24
CA ILE A 64 -23.47 -1.52 -8.36
C ILE A 64 -22.52 -2.29 -7.44
N VAL A 65 -21.35 -2.75 -7.93
CA VAL A 65 -20.32 -3.38 -7.12
C VAL A 65 -19.78 -2.42 -6.03
N ALA A 66 -19.58 -1.14 -6.36
CA ALA A 66 -19.14 -0.15 -5.37
C ALA A 66 -20.20 0.03 -4.25
N ARG A 67 -21.49 0.11 -4.61
CA ARG A 67 -22.60 0.17 -3.64
C ARG A 67 -22.69 -1.12 -2.80
N ALA A 68 -22.53 -2.28 -3.43
CA ALA A 68 -22.55 -3.58 -2.75
C ALA A 68 -21.42 -3.69 -1.70
N ARG A 69 -20.21 -3.26 -2.05
CA ARG A 69 -19.08 -3.22 -1.11
C ARG A 69 -19.35 -2.32 0.08
N ARG A 70 -19.95 -1.16 -0.14
CA ARG A 70 -20.32 -0.24 0.94
C ARG A 70 -21.33 -0.90 1.89
N ILE A 71 -22.40 -1.51 1.36
CA ILE A 71 -23.40 -2.21 2.19
C ILE A 71 -22.78 -3.33 3.00
N LEU A 72 -21.90 -4.13 2.40
CA LEU A 72 -21.20 -5.20 3.10
C LEU A 72 -20.26 -4.65 4.19
N ALA A 73 -19.52 -3.58 3.91
CA ALA A 73 -18.68 -2.92 4.89
C ALA A 73 -19.49 -2.33 6.06
N ASP A 74 -20.65 -1.73 5.78
CA ASP A 74 -21.56 -1.22 6.81
C ASP A 74 -22.13 -2.38 7.66
N THR A 75 -22.41 -3.53 7.03
CA THR A 75 -22.86 -4.75 7.76
C THR A 75 -21.76 -5.28 8.68
N ASP A 76 -20.53 -5.36 8.20
CA ASP A 76 -19.39 -5.77 9.01
C ASP A 76 -19.17 -4.77 10.18
N ALA A 77 -19.32 -3.45 9.92
CA ALA A 77 -19.23 -2.41 10.94
C ALA A 77 -20.29 -2.56 12.04
N ILE A 78 -21.51 -3.03 11.72
CA ILE A 78 -22.55 -3.33 12.72
C ILE A 78 -22.12 -4.50 13.62
N LEU A 79 -21.58 -5.58 13.04
CA LEU A 79 -21.08 -6.73 13.81
C LEU A 79 -19.89 -6.33 14.69
N ASP A 80 -18.97 -5.54 14.15
CA ASP A 80 -17.82 -5.03 14.88
C ASP A 80 -18.22 -4.04 15.98
N ALA A 81 -19.25 -3.20 15.77
CA ALA A 81 -19.75 -2.27 16.78
C ALA A 81 -20.20 -2.99 18.06
N GLY A 82 -20.78 -4.17 17.93
CA GLY A 82 -21.11 -5.02 19.08
C GLY A 82 -19.85 -5.52 19.82
N GLN A 83 -18.79 -5.83 19.12
CA GLN A 83 -17.51 -6.28 19.70
C GLN A 83 -16.68 -5.13 20.27
N ARG A 84 -16.74 -3.94 19.65
CA ARG A 84 -16.01 -2.72 20.08
C ARG A 84 -16.45 -2.19 21.43
N GLN A 85 -17.69 -2.44 21.85
CA GLN A 85 -18.13 -2.13 23.22
C GLN A 85 -17.32 -2.91 24.27
N SER A 86 -16.71 -4.03 23.88
CA SER A 86 -15.97 -4.91 24.77
C SER A 86 -14.46 -4.71 24.72
N ALA A 87 -13.89 -4.25 23.59
CA ALA A 87 -12.45 -4.04 23.44
C ALA A 87 -12.12 -3.09 22.26
N PRO A 88 -11.13 -2.19 22.41
CA PRO A 88 -10.69 -1.32 21.33
C PRO A 88 -10.02 -2.14 20.23
N LEU A 89 -10.19 -1.72 18.98
CA LEU A 89 -9.65 -2.39 17.77
C LEU A 89 -10.03 -3.89 17.66
N ALA A 90 -11.18 -4.30 18.21
CA ALA A 90 -11.69 -5.66 18.04
C ALA A 90 -12.39 -5.81 16.68
N GLY A 91 -12.30 -7.01 16.09
CA GLY A 91 -12.91 -7.31 14.80
C GLY A 91 -11.95 -7.23 13.62
N HIS A 92 -12.49 -7.11 12.42
CA HIS A 92 -11.70 -7.06 11.19
C HIS A 92 -11.16 -5.66 10.91
N PHE A 93 -9.86 -5.58 10.57
CA PHE A 93 -9.22 -4.36 10.11
C PHE A 93 -8.33 -4.65 8.90
N ARG A 94 -8.59 -3.98 7.79
CA ARG A 94 -7.89 -4.16 6.51
C ARG A 94 -6.95 -2.99 6.29
N LEU A 95 -5.66 -3.23 6.46
CA LEU A 95 -4.60 -2.24 6.36
C LEU A 95 -3.86 -2.36 5.03
N GLY A 96 -3.84 -1.29 4.26
CA GLY A 96 -2.97 -1.13 3.12
C GLY A 96 -1.60 -0.61 3.53
N VAL A 97 -0.55 -0.99 2.83
CA VAL A 97 0.80 -0.46 3.04
C VAL A 97 1.57 -0.39 1.73
N ILE A 98 2.35 0.68 1.52
CA ILE A 98 3.19 0.79 0.32
C ILE A 98 4.38 -0.17 0.38
N PRO A 99 4.84 -0.73 -0.77
CA PRO A 99 5.90 -1.75 -0.83
C PRO A 99 7.25 -1.29 -0.30
N THR A 100 7.51 0.02 -0.30
CA THR A 100 8.74 0.60 0.24
C THR A 100 8.71 0.79 1.77
N LEU A 101 7.61 0.45 2.42
CA LEU A 101 7.40 0.56 3.87
C LEU A 101 7.06 -0.81 4.49
N GLY A 102 6.20 -1.59 3.85
CA GLY A 102 5.66 -2.85 4.37
C GLY A 102 6.73 -3.80 4.91
N PRO A 103 7.75 -4.19 4.14
CA PRO A 103 8.78 -5.15 4.57
C PRO A 103 9.56 -4.71 5.81
N TYR A 104 9.66 -3.41 6.07
CA TYR A 104 10.45 -2.85 7.17
C TYR A 104 9.61 -2.51 8.40
N MET A 105 8.33 -2.27 8.22
CA MET A 105 7.41 -1.86 9.29
C MET A 105 6.60 -3.03 9.85
N LEU A 106 6.06 -3.91 9.01
CA LEU A 106 5.20 -5.01 9.42
C LEU A 106 5.87 -5.99 10.39
N PRO A 107 7.18 -6.31 10.29
CA PRO A 107 7.83 -7.24 11.21
C PRO A 107 7.77 -6.83 12.69
N TRP A 108 7.73 -5.54 13.00
CA TRP A 108 7.58 -5.05 14.37
C TRP A 108 6.15 -4.60 14.68
N LEU A 109 5.41 -4.06 13.70
CA LEU A 109 4.05 -3.58 13.90
C LEU A 109 3.06 -4.72 14.17
N VAL A 110 3.12 -5.81 13.38
CA VAL A 110 2.15 -6.91 13.53
C VAL A 110 2.28 -7.60 14.89
N PRO A 111 3.49 -7.93 15.41
CA PRO A 111 3.61 -8.45 16.77
C PRO A 111 3.13 -7.49 17.86
N ALA A 112 3.39 -6.18 17.71
CA ALA A 112 2.92 -5.16 18.65
C ALA A 112 1.37 -5.07 18.66
N LEU A 113 0.73 -5.08 17.47
CA LEU A 113 -0.73 -5.12 17.35
C LEU A 113 -1.35 -6.36 17.99
N ARG A 114 -0.78 -7.54 17.75
CA ARG A 114 -1.28 -8.81 18.35
C ARG A 114 -1.18 -8.81 19.87
N ARG A 115 -0.15 -8.20 20.43
CA ARG A 115 0.05 -8.11 21.88
C ARG A 115 -0.94 -7.13 22.52
N GLU A 116 -1.11 -5.95 21.93
CA GLU A 116 -1.91 -4.87 22.47
C GLU A 116 -3.41 -5.07 22.21
N TYR A 117 -3.74 -5.63 21.03
CA TYR A 117 -5.11 -5.82 20.56
C TYR A 117 -5.36 -7.27 20.13
N PRO A 118 -5.47 -8.22 21.08
CA PRO A 118 -5.56 -9.67 20.78
C PRO A 118 -6.82 -10.06 20.00
N LEU A 119 -7.88 -9.26 20.04
CA LEU A 119 -9.12 -9.48 19.29
C LEU A 119 -9.13 -8.86 17.89
N LEU A 120 -8.05 -8.18 17.51
CA LEU A 120 -7.88 -7.63 16.18
C LEU A 120 -7.60 -8.74 15.15
N ARG A 121 -8.41 -8.77 14.11
CA ARG A 121 -8.21 -9.64 12.92
C ARG A 121 -7.66 -8.80 11.79
N LEU A 122 -6.33 -8.63 11.79
CA LEU A 122 -5.63 -7.80 10.82
C LEU A 122 -5.45 -8.55 9.49
N THR A 123 -5.90 -7.93 8.40
CA THR A 123 -5.52 -8.28 7.03
C THR A 123 -4.63 -7.17 6.48
N VAL A 124 -3.49 -7.53 5.88
CA VAL A 124 -2.57 -6.56 5.27
C VAL A 124 -2.53 -6.77 3.76
N GLN A 125 -2.60 -5.66 3.03
CA GLN A 125 -2.43 -5.62 1.57
C GLN A 125 -1.28 -4.68 1.23
N GLU A 126 -0.27 -5.20 0.52
CA GLU A 126 0.85 -4.40 0.01
C GLU A 126 0.59 -4.03 -1.45
N GLU A 127 0.54 -2.72 -1.75
CA GLU A 127 0.26 -2.19 -3.08
C GLU A 127 0.77 -0.75 -3.24
N VAL A 128 0.95 -0.31 -4.49
CA VAL A 128 1.31 1.09 -4.80
C VAL A 128 0.22 2.06 -4.36
N THR A 129 0.62 3.32 -4.09
CA THR A 129 -0.27 4.33 -3.49
C THR A 129 -1.59 4.47 -4.23
N SER A 130 -1.60 4.57 -5.55
CA SER A 130 -2.83 4.74 -6.34
C SER A 130 -3.83 3.59 -6.14
N ARG A 131 -3.35 2.35 -6.06
CA ARG A 131 -4.18 1.16 -5.82
C ARG A 131 -4.71 1.09 -4.39
N LEU A 132 -3.90 1.54 -3.41
CA LEU A 132 -4.36 1.65 -2.02
C LEU A 132 -5.47 2.68 -1.88
N LEU A 133 -5.34 3.86 -2.51
CA LEU A 133 -6.37 4.89 -2.49
C LEU A 133 -7.66 4.43 -3.20
N GLU A 134 -7.54 3.75 -4.33
CA GLU A 134 -8.68 3.11 -4.99
C GLU A 134 -9.36 2.08 -4.06
N SER A 135 -8.56 1.29 -3.34
CA SER A 135 -9.07 0.28 -2.41
C SER A 135 -9.75 0.88 -1.18
N LEU A 136 -9.28 2.04 -0.69
CA LEU A 136 -9.95 2.81 0.34
C LEU A 136 -11.31 3.32 -0.14
N THR A 137 -11.35 4.02 -1.28
CA THR A 137 -12.59 4.60 -1.82
C THR A 137 -13.62 3.54 -2.21
N SER A 138 -13.17 2.35 -2.62
CA SER A 138 -14.03 1.21 -2.93
C SER A 138 -14.34 0.30 -1.73
N HIS A 139 -14.08 0.73 -0.49
CA HIS A 139 -14.34 0.00 0.76
C HIS A 139 -13.66 -1.37 0.88
N ARG A 140 -12.58 -1.61 0.13
CA ARG A 140 -11.74 -2.82 0.25
C ARG A 140 -10.72 -2.74 1.38
N LEU A 141 -10.30 -1.51 1.74
CA LEU A 141 -9.42 -1.23 2.87
C LEU A 141 -10.09 -0.29 3.87
N ASP A 142 -9.66 -0.36 5.11
CA ASP A 142 -10.12 0.51 6.19
C ASP A 142 -9.17 1.71 6.37
N ALA A 143 -7.86 1.44 6.33
CA ALA A 143 -6.83 2.46 6.31
C ALA A 143 -5.65 2.04 5.43
N ALA A 144 -4.78 3.00 5.07
CA ALA A 144 -3.54 2.73 4.36
C ALA A 144 -2.37 3.57 4.92
N LEU A 145 -1.20 2.96 5.00
CA LEU A 145 0.07 3.59 5.33
C LEU A 145 0.77 3.97 4.02
N VAL A 146 0.89 5.26 3.77
CA VAL A 146 1.41 5.81 2.51
C VAL A 146 2.33 7.01 2.76
N ALA A 147 3.09 7.40 1.74
CA ALA A 147 3.80 8.67 1.77
C ALA A 147 2.83 9.84 1.51
N LEU A 148 2.93 10.89 2.32
CA LEU A 148 2.17 12.13 2.18
C LEU A 148 2.96 13.18 1.38
N PRO A 149 2.29 14.17 0.77
CA PRO A 149 0.85 14.41 0.80
C PRO A 149 0.06 13.47 -0.13
N VAL A 150 -1.19 13.19 0.26
CA VAL A 150 -2.18 12.55 -0.60
C VAL A 150 -3.32 13.53 -0.80
N SER A 151 -3.64 13.80 -2.07
CA SER A 151 -4.74 14.70 -2.43
C SER A 151 -5.82 13.91 -3.18
N GLN A 152 -6.78 13.39 -2.44
CA GLN A 152 -7.95 12.68 -3.00
C GLN A 152 -9.20 13.03 -2.19
N ALA A 153 -10.25 13.46 -2.88
CA ALA A 153 -11.53 13.81 -2.25
C ALA A 153 -12.12 12.61 -1.48
N GLY A 154 -12.68 12.89 -0.30
CA GLY A 154 -13.34 11.90 0.56
C GLY A 154 -12.37 11.05 1.40
N LEU A 155 -11.09 11.35 1.38
CA LEU A 155 -10.09 10.74 2.24
C LEU A 155 -9.54 11.76 3.25
N ASP A 156 -9.38 11.31 4.49
CA ASP A 156 -8.66 12.00 5.55
C ASP A 156 -7.26 11.42 5.68
N SER A 157 -6.33 12.21 6.20
CA SER A 157 -4.95 11.77 6.45
C SER A 157 -4.43 12.29 7.78
N MET A 158 -3.54 11.52 8.40
CA MET A 158 -2.81 11.87 9.61
C MET A 158 -1.33 11.57 9.41
N ALA A 159 -0.48 12.57 9.54
CA ALA A 159 0.95 12.39 9.55
C ALA A 159 1.38 11.59 10.80
N LEU A 160 2.31 10.65 10.63
CA LEU A 160 2.82 9.81 11.71
C LEU A 160 4.27 10.11 12.03
N PHE A 161 5.12 10.12 10.99
CA PHE A 161 6.55 10.33 11.14
C PHE A 161 7.21 10.78 9.84
N ASP A 162 8.35 11.43 9.98
CA ASP A 162 9.26 11.78 8.91
C ASP A 162 10.39 10.76 8.84
N GLU A 163 10.64 10.25 7.64
CA GLU A 163 11.63 9.22 7.35
C GLU A 163 12.68 9.78 6.39
N PRO A 164 13.93 10.04 6.86
CA PRO A 164 14.99 10.57 6.02
C PRO A 164 15.47 9.56 4.99
N PHE A 165 15.97 10.06 3.87
CA PHE A 165 16.61 9.25 2.84
C PHE A 165 18.11 9.17 3.02
N TRP A 166 18.66 8.06 2.57
CA TRP A 166 20.08 7.76 2.53
C TRP A 166 20.48 7.38 1.11
N LEU A 167 21.62 7.86 0.65
CA LEU A 167 22.22 7.40 -0.58
C LEU A 167 22.92 6.07 -0.33
N ALA A 168 22.51 5.03 -1.04
CA ALA A 168 23.17 3.74 -1.10
C ALA A 168 24.00 3.64 -2.37
N MET A 169 25.26 3.22 -2.23
CA MET A 169 26.23 3.13 -3.33
C MET A 169 27.20 1.97 -3.13
N PRO A 170 27.85 1.48 -4.20
CA PRO A 170 28.89 0.47 -4.07
C PRO A 170 30.08 0.98 -3.25
N ARG A 171 30.80 0.08 -2.57
CA ARG A 171 31.95 0.43 -1.71
C ARG A 171 33.05 1.24 -2.40
N GLY A 172 33.26 1.03 -3.69
CA GLY A 172 34.28 1.73 -4.50
C GLY A 172 33.81 3.04 -5.11
N ASP A 173 32.59 3.49 -4.80
CA ASP A 173 32.01 4.69 -5.37
C ASP A 173 32.76 5.96 -4.93
N LYS A 174 32.88 6.93 -5.87
CA LYS A 174 33.54 8.22 -5.61
C LYS A 174 32.83 9.01 -4.48
N MET A 175 31.50 8.88 -4.41
CA MET A 175 30.68 9.53 -3.40
C MET A 175 30.65 8.79 -2.05
N ALA A 176 31.38 7.67 -1.90
CA ALA A 176 31.41 6.93 -0.65
C ALA A 176 32.13 7.67 0.51
N LYS A 177 32.88 8.72 0.20
CA LYS A 177 33.63 9.53 1.16
C LYS A 177 32.82 10.75 1.62
N GLY A 178 32.92 11.10 2.91
CA GLY A 178 32.26 12.26 3.50
C GLY A 178 31.16 11.90 4.50
N LYS A 179 30.59 12.91 5.18
CA LYS A 179 29.61 12.71 6.28
C LYS A 179 28.18 12.62 5.77
N ALA A 180 27.78 13.50 4.88
CA ALA A 180 26.45 13.58 4.30
C ALA A 180 26.56 13.95 2.81
N VAL A 181 25.52 13.67 2.04
CA VAL A 181 25.40 14.01 0.60
C VAL A 181 24.44 15.18 0.47
N THR A 182 24.83 16.23 -0.23
CA THR A 182 23.97 17.39 -0.50
C THR A 182 23.09 17.14 -1.73
N GLU A 183 22.04 17.94 -1.87
CA GLU A 183 21.15 17.90 -3.03
C GLU A 183 21.90 18.24 -4.31
N GLU A 184 22.83 19.24 -4.25
CA GLU A 184 23.67 19.62 -5.39
C GLU A 184 24.60 18.48 -5.85
N GLU A 185 25.13 17.68 -4.91
CA GLU A 185 25.94 16.50 -5.24
C GLU A 185 25.11 15.41 -5.94
N LEU A 186 23.80 15.35 -5.68
CA LEU A 186 22.87 14.40 -6.31
C LEU A 186 22.34 14.87 -7.64
N HIS A 187 22.35 16.18 -7.89
CA HIS A 187 21.80 16.74 -9.12
C HIS A 187 22.52 16.16 -10.35
N GLY A 188 21.77 15.64 -11.31
CA GLY A 188 22.31 15.00 -12.52
C GLY A 188 22.92 13.61 -12.29
N GLN A 189 22.85 13.05 -11.08
CA GLN A 189 23.34 11.68 -10.83
C GLN A 189 22.30 10.64 -11.29
N HIS A 190 22.78 9.60 -11.97
CA HIS A 190 21.96 8.46 -12.34
C HIS A 190 21.69 7.58 -11.13
N LEU A 191 20.41 7.43 -10.77
CA LEU A 191 19.96 6.51 -9.71
C LEU A 191 19.24 5.31 -10.31
N LEU A 192 19.44 4.16 -9.70
CA LEU A 192 18.56 3.00 -9.90
C LEU A 192 17.21 3.32 -9.24
N LEU A 193 16.14 3.25 -10.01
CA LEU A 193 14.80 3.66 -9.59
C LEU A 193 13.83 2.48 -9.59
N LEU A 194 12.82 2.59 -8.74
CA LEU A 194 11.64 1.71 -8.81
C LEU A 194 10.83 1.99 -10.08
N THR A 195 10.01 1.02 -10.48
CA THR A 195 9.02 1.20 -11.56
C THR A 195 8.03 2.31 -11.25
N GLU A 196 7.33 2.78 -12.25
CA GLU A 196 6.27 3.78 -12.12
C GLU A 196 5.19 3.34 -11.12
N GLY A 197 4.58 4.31 -10.44
CA GLY A 197 3.57 4.08 -9.39
C GLY A 197 4.12 4.02 -7.97
N HIS A 198 5.44 3.86 -7.81
CA HIS A 198 6.08 3.95 -6.49
C HIS A 198 6.41 5.40 -6.15
N CYS A 199 5.84 5.95 -5.08
CA CYS A 199 6.10 7.33 -4.62
C CYS A 199 7.58 7.62 -4.37
N LEU A 200 8.38 6.63 -3.97
CA LEU A 200 9.83 6.77 -3.78
C LEU A 200 10.56 7.11 -5.09
N ARG A 201 10.07 6.63 -6.24
CA ARG A 201 10.61 7.01 -7.55
C ARG A 201 10.45 8.53 -7.78
N ASP A 202 9.23 9.03 -7.62
CA ASP A 202 8.92 10.43 -7.86
C ASP A 202 9.68 11.35 -6.89
N GLN A 203 9.82 10.91 -5.63
CA GLN A 203 10.60 11.59 -4.60
C GLN A 203 12.10 11.62 -4.95
N ALA A 204 12.65 10.51 -5.45
CA ALA A 204 14.05 10.44 -5.88
C ALA A 204 14.31 11.35 -7.09
N LEU A 205 13.40 11.36 -8.07
CA LEU A 205 13.46 12.25 -9.23
C LEU A 205 13.37 13.72 -8.83
N ALA A 206 12.52 14.07 -7.86
CA ALA A 206 12.40 15.43 -7.38
C ALA A 206 13.69 15.94 -6.71
N ILE A 207 14.43 15.06 -6.02
CA ILE A 207 15.70 15.40 -5.33
C ILE A 207 16.86 15.50 -6.36
N CYS A 208 16.91 14.60 -7.34
CA CYS A 208 18.04 14.56 -8.28
C CYS A 208 17.90 15.51 -9.48
N GLY A 209 16.77 16.21 -9.59
CA GLY A 209 16.39 16.92 -10.81
C GLY A 209 15.83 15.96 -11.86
N SER A 210 15.13 16.49 -12.85
CA SER A 210 14.63 15.69 -13.97
C SER A 210 15.80 15.01 -14.67
N LEU A 211 15.81 13.68 -14.65
CA LEU A 211 16.65 12.94 -15.58
C LEU A 211 16.13 13.28 -16.98
N ASP A 212 16.96 13.92 -17.80
CA ASP A 212 16.69 14.02 -19.22
C ASP A 212 16.46 12.60 -19.72
N ALA A 213 15.26 12.34 -20.25
CA ALA A 213 14.88 11.03 -20.77
C ALA A 213 15.83 10.54 -21.89
N GLU A 214 16.63 11.45 -22.45
CA GLU A 214 17.65 11.19 -23.49
C GLU A 214 18.93 10.56 -22.93
N ASN A 215 19.20 10.62 -21.62
CA ASN A 215 20.37 10.02 -20.98
C ASN A 215 20.07 8.70 -20.26
N ALA A 216 18.98 8.03 -20.57
CA ALA A 216 18.76 6.63 -20.21
C ALA A 216 19.74 5.74 -21.02
N ALA A 217 21.04 5.89 -20.71
CA ALA A 217 22.09 5.08 -21.31
C ALA A 217 21.90 3.62 -20.91
N GLU A 218 22.07 2.75 -21.89
CA GLU A 218 22.32 1.31 -21.83
C GLU A 218 22.06 0.63 -20.49
N GLY A 219 20.80 0.19 -20.27
CA GLY A 219 20.43 -0.58 -19.11
C GLY A 219 19.48 0.16 -18.15
N ASP A 220 18.32 0.62 -18.66
CA ASP A 220 17.23 1.15 -17.81
C ASP A 220 16.70 0.02 -16.90
N PHE A 221 17.45 -0.26 -15.81
CA PHE A 221 17.09 -1.29 -14.86
C PHE A 221 16.00 -0.74 -13.91
N ARG A 222 14.78 -1.21 -14.13
CA ARG A 222 13.61 -0.88 -13.33
C ARG A 222 13.21 -2.10 -12.51
N ALA A 223 13.17 -1.94 -11.21
CA ALA A 223 12.72 -3.00 -10.30
C ALA A 223 11.41 -2.60 -9.61
N THR A 224 10.61 -3.60 -9.31
CA THR A 224 9.36 -3.42 -8.52
C THR A 224 9.62 -3.49 -7.01
N SER A 225 10.81 -3.92 -6.58
CA SER A 225 11.17 -4.12 -5.19
C SER A 225 12.40 -3.30 -4.81
N LEU A 226 12.31 -2.61 -3.68
CA LEU A 226 13.42 -1.84 -3.11
C LEU A 226 14.60 -2.76 -2.74
N GLU A 227 14.33 -3.98 -2.30
CA GLU A 227 15.36 -4.96 -1.99
C GLU A 227 16.11 -5.42 -3.24
N THR A 228 15.42 -5.61 -4.36
CA THR A 228 16.07 -5.89 -5.66
C THR A 228 17.04 -4.76 -6.05
N ILE A 229 16.61 -3.49 -5.94
CA ILE A 229 17.48 -2.35 -6.24
C ILE A 229 18.69 -2.35 -5.31
N ARG A 230 18.50 -2.61 -4.02
CA ARG A 230 19.58 -2.71 -3.06
C ARG A 230 20.64 -3.76 -3.44
N GLN A 231 20.19 -4.95 -3.88
CA GLN A 231 21.09 -5.99 -4.37
C GLN A 231 21.84 -5.55 -5.64
N MET A 232 21.20 -4.82 -6.54
CA MET A 232 21.85 -4.24 -7.72
C MET A 232 22.94 -3.24 -7.35
N VAL A 233 22.70 -2.39 -6.35
CA VAL A 233 23.75 -1.51 -5.79
C VAL A 233 24.92 -2.33 -5.25
N ALA A 234 24.66 -3.44 -4.54
CA ALA A 234 25.70 -4.31 -4.00
C ALA A 234 26.58 -4.92 -5.10
N THR A 235 26.04 -5.18 -6.30
CA THR A 235 26.79 -5.69 -7.45
C THR A 235 27.53 -4.61 -8.24
N GLY A 236 27.40 -3.33 -7.85
CA GLY A 236 28.12 -2.22 -8.50
C GLY A 236 27.36 -1.60 -9.67
N MET A 237 26.08 -1.91 -9.89
CA MET A 237 25.32 -1.40 -11.03
C MET A 237 24.94 0.08 -10.93
N GLY A 238 25.05 0.70 -9.75
CA GLY A 238 24.72 2.12 -9.60
C GLY A 238 24.43 2.50 -8.15
N ARG A 239 23.71 3.60 -7.98
CA ARG A 239 23.32 4.20 -6.71
C ARG A 239 21.80 4.22 -6.58
N THR A 240 21.27 4.29 -5.37
CA THR A 240 19.84 4.49 -5.12
C THR A 240 19.60 5.24 -3.82
N LEU A 241 18.37 5.75 -3.65
CA LEU A 241 17.91 6.27 -2.35
C LEU A 241 17.19 5.18 -1.57
N LEU A 242 17.58 5.02 -0.30
CA LEU A 242 16.93 4.12 0.65
C LEU A 242 16.29 4.92 1.79
N PRO A 243 15.03 4.63 2.16
CA PRO A 243 14.42 5.16 3.36
C PRO A 243 15.12 4.63 4.62
N ALA A 244 15.14 5.41 5.70
CA ALA A 244 15.86 5.05 6.94
C ALA A 244 15.45 3.68 7.53
N MET A 245 14.18 3.29 7.43
CA MET A 245 13.74 1.96 7.88
C MET A 245 14.39 0.81 7.10
N ALA A 246 14.73 1.02 5.83
CA ALA A 246 15.38 0.00 5.01
C ALA A 246 16.85 -0.23 5.38
N LEU A 247 17.46 0.61 6.22
CA LEU A 247 18.87 0.51 6.62
C LEU A 247 19.10 -0.57 7.69
N GLY A 248 18.09 -0.98 8.44
CA GLY A 248 18.18 -1.96 9.53
C GLY A 248 18.37 -3.41 9.08
N GLN A 249 18.37 -3.68 7.78
CA GLN A 249 18.67 -5.00 7.22
C GLN A 249 20.16 -5.36 7.45
N PRO A 250 20.54 -6.66 7.42
CA PRO A 250 21.91 -7.10 7.64
C PRO A 250 22.89 -6.22 6.87
N LYS A 251 23.92 -5.72 7.54
CA LYS A 251 24.93 -4.84 6.94
C LYS A 251 25.56 -5.55 5.75
N ASP A 252 25.10 -5.19 4.56
CA ASP A 252 25.76 -5.63 3.34
C ASP A 252 27.13 -4.93 3.26
N SER A 253 28.20 -5.71 3.38
CA SER A 253 29.57 -5.18 3.32
C SER A 253 29.91 -4.56 1.97
N ALA A 254 29.13 -4.82 0.93
CA ALA A 254 29.32 -4.30 -0.43
C ALA A 254 28.73 -2.90 -0.64
N ILE A 255 27.83 -2.45 0.25
CA ILE A 255 27.13 -1.16 0.14
C ILE A 255 27.67 -0.16 1.17
N VAL A 256 27.87 1.07 0.73
CA VAL A 256 28.11 2.24 1.59
C VAL A 256 26.85 3.09 1.64
N LEU A 257 26.48 3.51 2.84
CA LEU A 257 25.30 4.33 3.11
C LEU A 257 25.73 5.70 3.62
N ARG A 258 25.21 6.77 3.02
CA ARG A 258 25.42 8.16 3.48
C ARG A 258 24.08 8.85 3.64
N PRO A 259 23.82 9.55 4.77
CA PRO A 259 22.61 10.32 4.94
C PRO A 259 22.58 11.49 3.95
N LEU A 260 21.39 11.88 3.52
CA LEU A 260 21.22 13.13 2.78
C LEU A 260 21.26 14.33 3.75
N ALA A 261 21.92 15.39 3.34
CA ALA A 261 21.93 16.66 4.06
C ALA A 261 20.55 17.35 3.97
N GLY A 262 20.29 18.30 4.88
CA GLY A 262 19.05 19.09 4.82
C GLY A 262 17.77 18.38 5.22
N GLY A 263 17.86 17.15 5.74
CA GLY A 263 16.66 16.42 6.21
C GLY A 263 15.76 15.92 5.08
N LEU A 264 16.29 15.78 3.87
CA LEU A 264 15.57 15.23 2.72
C LEU A 264 15.04 13.83 3.04
N GLY A 265 13.75 13.62 2.85
CA GLY A 265 13.07 12.40 3.22
C GLY A 265 11.61 12.39 2.76
N ARG A 266 10.85 11.51 3.35
CA ARG A 266 9.41 11.41 3.11
C ARG A 266 8.64 11.47 4.42
N ARG A 267 7.43 11.98 4.37
CA ARG A 267 6.46 11.92 5.46
C ARG A 267 5.55 10.73 5.26
N ILE A 268 5.46 9.86 6.25
CA ILE A 268 4.55 8.73 6.25
C ILE A 268 3.33 9.06 7.10
N GLY A 269 2.16 8.69 6.60
CA GLY A 269 0.89 8.88 7.29
C GLY A 269 -0.09 7.74 7.09
N LEU A 270 -1.11 7.74 7.93
CA LEU A 270 -2.33 6.96 7.76
C LEU A 270 -3.31 7.77 6.90
N VAL A 271 -3.97 7.08 5.98
CA VAL A 271 -5.05 7.61 5.14
C VAL A 271 -6.25 6.69 5.27
N TRP A 272 -7.45 7.25 5.41
CA TRP A 272 -8.71 6.51 5.53
C TRP A 272 -9.86 7.32 4.90
N ARG A 273 -11.02 6.69 4.71
CA ARG A 273 -12.20 7.40 4.23
C ARG A 273 -12.75 8.33 5.29
N HIS A 274 -13.14 9.54 4.92
CA HIS A 274 -13.86 10.47 5.82
C HIS A 274 -15.09 9.80 6.47
N SER A 275 -15.78 8.95 5.71
CA SER A 275 -16.95 8.19 6.19
C SER A 275 -16.60 6.92 6.99
N TYR A 276 -15.33 6.66 7.33
CA TYR A 276 -14.96 5.46 8.08
C TYR A 276 -15.47 5.55 9.53
N PRO A 277 -16.30 4.59 9.99
CA PRO A 277 -16.95 4.68 11.31
C PRO A 277 -15.99 4.47 12.48
N GLY A 278 -14.80 3.92 12.25
CA GLY A 278 -13.78 3.62 13.24
C GLY A 278 -12.68 4.69 13.39
N ALA A 279 -12.99 5.98 13.26
CA ALA A 279 -11.98 7.04 13.36
C ALA A 279 -11.16 7.00 14.68
N GLY A 280 -11.75 6.57 15.79
CA GLY A 280 -11.05 6.34 17.07
C GLY A 280 -9.98 5.23 16.97
N GLU A 281 -10.20 4.22 16.17
CA GLU A 281 -9.27 3.10 15.93
C GLU A 281 -8.03 3.56 15.15
N ILE A 282 -8.21 4.49 14.20
CA ILE A 282 -7.11 5.12 13.49
C ILE A 282 -6.18 5.82 14.48
N GLY A 283 -6.74 6.55 15.47
CA GLY A 283 -5.97 7.19 16.53
C GLY A 283 -5.20 6.20 17.42
N LEU A 284 -5.78 5.04 17.73
CA LEU A 284 -5.11 3.98 18.49
C LEU A 284 -3.97 3.35 17.69
N LEU A 285 -4.20 3.04 16.42
CA LEU A 285 -3.17 2.53 15.52
C LEU A 285 -2.01 3.54 15.36
N ALA A 286 -2.33 4.83 15.18
CA ALA A 286 -1.34 5.89 15.09
C ALA A 286 -0.48 5.99 16.36
N LYS A 287 -1.09 5.93 17.55
CA LYS A 287 -0.38 5.93 18.84
C LYS A 287 0.54 4.72 18.98
N LEU A 288 0.07 3.53 18.62
CA LEU A 288 0.89 2.31 18.67
C LEU A 288 2.09 2.42 17.73
N ILE A 289 1.90 2.87 16.49
CA ILE A 289 2.99 3.09 15.53
C ILE A 289 4.00 4.08 16.11
N ALA A 290 3.54 5.23 16.60
CA ALA A 290 4.41 6.27 17.15
C ALA A 290 5.24 5.82 18.37
N SER A 291 4.72 4.85 19.15
CA SER A 291 5.44 4.31 20.32
C SER A 291 6.49 3.26 19.99
N HIS A 292 6.52 2.74 18.75
CA HIS A 292 7.42 1.66 18.30
C HIS A 292 8.32 2.06 17.12
N LEU A 293 8.40 3.36 16.81
CA LEU A 293 9.24 3.83 15.70
C LEU A 293 10.71 3.43 15.90
N PRO A 294 11.38 2.91 14.85
CA PRO A 294 12.79 2.57 14.93
C PRO A 294 13.67 3.84 15.00
N ARG A 295 14.95 3.65 15.38
CA ARG A 295 15.92 4.76 15.40
C ARG A 295 16.11 5.33 13.99
N GLY A 296 16.30 6.65 13.91
CA GLY A 296 16.52 7.36 12.65
C GLY A 296 15.25 7.82 11.93
N VAL A 297 14.09 7.59 12.53
CA VAL A 297 12.79 8.09 12.09
C VAL A 297 12.26 9.08 13.12
N HIS A 298 11.65 10.17 12.69
CA HIS A 298 11.23 11.27 13.55
C HIS A 298 9.70 11.37 13.61
N ARG A 299 9.15 11.25 14.82
CA ARG A 299 7.70 11.45 15.03
C ARG A 299 7.31 12.89 14.66
N VAL A 300 6.16 13.05 13.99
CA VAL A 300 5.52 14.34 13.70
C VAL A 300 4.57 14.73 14.84
#